data_d392c10210ec1be1d4db2dc5be33cab5
#
_entry.id   d392c10210ec1be1d4db2dc5be33cab5
#
_cell.length_a   1.000
_cell.length_b   1.000
_cell.length_c   1.000
_cell.angle_alpha   90.00
_cell.angle_beta   90.00
_cell.angle_gamma   90.00
#
_symmetry.space_group_name_H-M   'P 1'
#
loop_
_entity.id
_entity.type
_entity.pdbx_description
1 polymer ?
#
loop_
_entity_poly.entity_id
_entity_poly.type
_entity_poly.pdbx_seq_one_letter_code
_entity_poly.pdbx_strand_id
1 'polypeptide(L)'
;MGGRVSRVCGAGFSRLFGASPIWLFCGSVAVGTAGVEKEPVVLNHQAELLLHDDRLVEQREGLELLPAKLRKHSANPLLGIERPWEKRGILNYVALLHDEEEGLYRMYYQILGTTEEGVNQSHCLYAESNDGIRWEKPDLGLVDYQGSKQNNILFLDPNERPRGTPVYWVMKDYAERDPAQRYKMMLNRWDFRGRGVGMGCSADGIRWEFTSYVNRLGGFDTHNLFFWDDRIGAFVGYFRTHVLGKRSIGRATSPDAYHWSAPVTVHGLDHNDPPDWQIYGPGIFKYSRAKDVYVMYGEGFDSRSDVFRGQLGLSRDGIDWHRFQDGYFLDGISGTWDAGSVRPIPAEAVVDGQMAVFYTGSDHSLHDWEGTRGVGLASLQQGAFAGWRAATKGSLLTRPLLAKHSEPSLLLNVDAEGGEVGAEILDARGNGIPGFSLASCKPVTGKGTALEISWKGQDSLKPVVEQGAFQVRFQLERATLYGFRVIRPGSATALF
;
A
#
# COMPACT_ATOMS: atom_id res chain seq x y z
N MET A 1 -22.18 37.50 -51.72
CA MET A 1 -22.59 38.76 -51.12
C MET A 1 -22.03 38.69 -49.69
N GLY A 2 -21.02 39.32 -49.30
CA GLY A 2 -20.36 40.58 -49.68
C GLY A 2 -20.44 41.54 -48.49
N GLY A 3 -19.31 41.89 -47.88
CA GLY A 3 -19.17 43.02 -46.98
C GLY A 3 -18.19 42.67 -45.81
N ARG A 4 -16.90 42.80 -45.93
CA ARG A 4 -15.93 43.94 -45.81
C ARG A 4 -15.96 44.60 -44.41
N VAL A 5 -14.94 44.36 -43.60
CA VAL A 5 -13.73 45.14 -43.29
C VAL A 5 -13.97 46.55 -42.73
N SER A 6 -13.45 46.84 -41.56
CA SER A 6 -12.72 48.11 -41.35
C SER A 6 -11.72 48.02 -40.19
N ARG A 7 -10.47 48.30 -40.52
CA ARG A 7 -9.37 48.72 -39.62
C ARG A 7 -9.60 50.15 -39.17
N VAL A 8 -9.21 50.48 -37.93
CA VAL A 8 -8.84 51.86 -37.58
C VAL A 8 -7.50 51.82 -36.85
N CYS A 9 -6.54 52.54 -37.46
CA CYS A 9 -5.26 52.97 -36.89
C CYS A 9 -5.45 54.22 -36.03
N GLY A 10 -4.53 54.48 -35.11
CA GLY A 10 -4.34 55.80 -34.51
C GLY A 10 -3.29 55.72 -33.40
N ALA A 11 -2.03 56.01 -33.75
CA ALA A 11 -1.18 57.09 -33.30
C ALA A 11 -0.96 57.21 -31.79
N GLY A 12 0.19 56.95 -31.20
CA GLY A 12 1.49 57.60 -31.25
C GLY A 12 1.56 58.89 -30.37
N PHE A 13 2.21 58.71 -29.15
CA PHE A 13 2.81 59.87 -28.47
C PHE A 13 4.09 59.46 -27.77
N SER A 14 5.22 59.87 -28.31
CA SER A 14 6.53 59.89 -27.69
C SER A 14 6.66 61.08 -26.74
N ARG A 15 7.13 60.89 -25.53
CA ARG A 15 7.84 61.89 -24.74
C ARG A 15 9.08 61.33 -24.10
N LEU A 16 10.20 61.86 -24.52
CA LEU A 16 11.51 61.87 -23.92
C LEU A 16 11.49 62.59 -22.56
N PHE A 17 12.02 61.96 -21.51
CA PHE A 17 12.64 62.67 -20.39
C PHE A 17 13.85 61.88 -19.86
N GLY A 18 14.89 62.70 -19.57
CA GLY A 18 16.28 62.36 -19.43
C GLY A 18 16.67 61.43 -18.31
N ALA A 19 17.77 60.77 -18.52
CA ALA A 19 18.47 59.94 -17.56
C ALA A 19 19.37 60.75 -16.65
N SER A 20 19.27 60.50 -15.34
CA SER A 20 20.34 60.77 -14.37
C SER A 20 20.70 59.46 -13.67
N PRO A 21 21.97 59.08 -13.56
CA PRO A 21 22.34 57.84 -12.92
C PRO A 21 22.37 58.00 -11.40
N ILE A 22 21.45 57.30 -10.72
CA ILE A 22 21.53 57.14 -9.27
C ILE A 22 22.39 55.90 -9.02
N TRP A 23 23.57 56.07 -8.46
CA TRP A 23 24.40 55.00 -7.93
C TRP A 23 23.74 54.46 -6.67
N LEU A 24 23.07 53.31 -6.77
CA LEU A 24 22.68 52.52 -5.60
C LEU A 24 23.89 51.69 -5.13
N PHE A 25 24.40 52.06 -3.97
CA PHE A 25 25.32 51.24 -3.20
C PHE A 25 24.55 49.96 -2.74
N CYS A 26 24.78 48.85 -3.39
CA CYS A 26 24.31 47.54 -2.95
C CYS A 26 25.21 47.08 -1.82
N GLY A 27 24.87 47.49 -0.60
CA GLY A 27 25.45 46.85 0.61
C GLY A 27 24.87 45.43 0.72
N SER A 28 25.69 44.45 0.53
CA SER A 28 25.36 43.03 0.83
C SER A 28 25.11 42.88 2.33
N VAL A 29 23.86 43.05 2.76
CA VAL A 29 23.45 42.53 4.07
C VAL A 29 23.37 41.02 3.89
N ALA A 30 24.34 40.29 4.45
CA ALA A 30 24.21 38.89 4.67
C ALA A 30 23.06 38.65 5.66
N VAL A 31 21.85 38.43 5.14
CA VAL A 31 20.75 37.90 5.93
C VAL A 31 21.18 36.48 6.27
N GLY A 32 21.72 36.28 7.46
CA GLY A 32 21.87 34.98 8.05
C GLY A 32 20.46 34.36 8.07
N THR A 33 20.23 33.35 7.26
CA THR A 33 19.07 32.49 7.40
C THR A 33 19.19 31.83 8.76
N ALA A 34 18.58 32.44 9.79
CA ALA A 34 18.25 31.73 11.00
C ALA A 34 17.42 30.52 10.55
N GLY A 35 18.00 29.32 10.63
CA GLY A 35 17.31 28.09 10.29
C GLY A 35 16.02 28.08 11.09
N VAL A 36 14.89 27.99 10.40
CA VAL A 36 13.61 27.74 11.05
C VAL A 36 13.80 26.43 11.82
N GLU A 37 13.82 26.51 13.16
CA GLU A 37 13.87 25.31 14.01
C GLU A 37 12.66 24.45 13.64
N LYS A 38 12.90 23.32 12.99
CA LYS A 38 11.85 22.37 12.63
C LYS A 38 11.34 21.76 13.94
N GLU A 39 10.05 21.85 14.18
CA GLU A 39 9.43 21.19 15.33
C GLU A 39 9.83 19.72 15.40
N PRO A 40 10.15 19.22 16.61
CA PRO A 40 10.54 17.83 16.77
C PRO A 40 9.39 16.88 16.47
N VAL A 41 9.70 15.74 15.88
CA VAL A 41 8.74 14.67 15.64
C VAL A 41 8.43 13.97 16.96
N VAL A 42 7.21 14.11 17.44
CA VAL A 42 6.77 13.45 18.70
C VAL A 42 6.58 11.97 18.43
N LEU A 43 7.35 11.15 19.15
CA LEU A 43 7.26 9.70 19.07
C LEU A 43 6.13 9.21 19.98
N ASN A 44 5.10 8.63 19.34
CA ASN A 44 4.04 7.94 20.06
C ASN A 44 4.48 6.51 20.40
N HIS A 45 3.93 5.98 21.50
CA HIS A 45 4.24 4.65 22.00
C HIS A 45 4.12 3.58 20.91
N GLN A 46 5.15 2.76 20.76
CA GLN A 46 5.19 1.49 20.02
C GLN A 46 5.11 1.56 18.48
N ALA A 47 4.78 2.70 17.87
CA ALA A 47 4.70 2.78 16.42
C ALA A 47 6.06 2.58 15.74
N GLU A 48 6.06 1.82 14.67
CA GLU A 48 7.21 1.69 13.78
C GLU A 48 7.38 2.98 12.95
N LEU A 49 8.60 3.52 12.96
CA LEU A 49 8.95 4.72 12.22
C LEU A 49 9.61 4.29 10.91
N LEU A 50 8.81 4.17 9.85
CA LEU A 50 9.32 3.79 8.54
C LEU A 50 10.04 4.97 7.86
N LEU A 51 11.19 4.67 7.28
CA LEU A 51 12.08 5.66 6.64
C LEU A 51 11.89 5.67 5.11
N HIS A 52 10.66 5.66 4.63
CA HIS A 52 10.34 5.58 3.20
C HIS A 52 10.23 6.94 2.49
N ASP A 53 10.46 8.02 3.21
CA ASP A 53 10.45 9.40 2.72
C ASP A 53 11.37 10.31 3.55
N ASP A 54 11.43 11.57 3.18
CA ASP A 54 12.27 12.57 3.88
C ASP A 54 11.63 13.16 5.14
N ARG A 55 10.43 12.71 5.54
CA ARG A 55 9.74 13.28 6.71
C ARG A 55 10.51 13.12 8.01
N LEU A 56 11.16 11.98 8.19
CA LEU A 56 11.99 11.66 9.36
C LEU A 56 13.47 11.90 9.12
N VAL A 57 13.85 12.25 7.89
CA VAL A 57 15.25 12.39 7.47
C VAL A 57 15.61 13.87 7.38
N GLU A 58 16.67 14.27 8.05
CA GLU A 58 17.24 15.62 7.96
C GLU A 58 18.37 15.69 6.93
N GLN A 59 19.26 14.70 6.96
CA GLN A 59 20.40 14.59 6.05
C GLN A 59 20.66 13.14 5.67
N ARG A 60 21.17 12.92 4.47
CA ARG A 60 21.64 11.61 4.02
C ARG A 60 22.80 11.74 3.07
N GLU A 61 23.70 10.77 3.11
CA GLU A 61 24.86 10.71 2.22
C GLU A 61 25.16 9.24 1.88
N GLY A 62 25.47 8.95 0.62
CA GLY A 62 25.83 7.62 0.13
C GLY A 62 24.71 6.57 0.25
N LEU A 63 23.45 7.01 0.29
CA LEU A 63 22.27 6.16 0.43
C LEU A 63 21.31 6.33 -0.74
N GLU A 64 20.68 5.22 -1.10
CA GLU A 64 19.62 5.13 -2.11
C GLU A 64 18.35 4.55 -1.46
N LEU A 65 17.20 5.13 -1.72
CA LEU A 65 15.92 4.62 -1.26
C LEU A 65 15.40 3.58 -2.25
N LEU A 66 15.34 2.33 -1.83
CA LEU A 66 14.94 1.22 -2.67
C LEU A 66 13.77 0.44 -2.09
N PRO A 67 12.87 -0.08 -2.95
CA PRO A 67 11.86 -1.04 -2.51
C PRO A 67 12.51 -2.35 -2.09
N ALA A 68 11.89 -3.04 -1.13
CA ALA A 68 12.33 -4.38 -0.75
C ALA A 68 12.10 -5.38 -1.89
N LYS A 69 12.95 -6.41 -1.91
CA LYS A 69 12.80 -7.52 -2.84
C LYS A 69 11.89 -8.58 -2.21
N LEU A 70 10.84 -8.94 -2.94
CA LEU A 70 9.96 -10.03 -2.56
C LEU A 70 10.60 -11.40 -2.81
N ARG A 71 10.32 -12.35 -1.91
CA ARG A 71 10.65 -13.75 -2.08
C ARG A 71 9.39 -14.56 -2.27
N LYS A 72 9.20 -15.12 -3.47
CA LYS A 72 8.08 -16.01 -3.77
C LYS A 72 8.19 -17.31 -2.98
N HIS A 73 7.05 -17.79 -2.48
CA HIS A 73 6.96 -19.03 -1.72
C HIS A 73 7.18 -20.25 -2.64
N SER A 74 7.92 -21.25 -2.17
CA SER A 74 8.31 -22.40 -3.00
C SER A 74 7.14 -23.35 -3.34
N ALA A 75 6.07 -23.31 -2.57
CA ALA A 75 4.87 -24.13 -2.82
C ALA A 75 3.85 -23.45 -3.78
N ASN A 76 4.17 -22.29 -4.35
CA ASN A 76 3.28 -21.63 -5.30
C ASN A 76 3.01 -22.47 -6.55
N PRO A 77 1.77 -22.43 -7.10
CA PRO A 77 0.59 -21.70 -6.59
C PRO A 77 0.00 -22.39 -5.34
N LEU A 78 -0.40 -21.59 -4.34
CA LEU A 78 -1.03 -22.10 -3.10
C LEU A 78 -2.50 -22.48 -3.31
N LEU A 79 -3.19 -21.81 -4.20
CA LEU A 79 -4.57 -22.11 -4.61
C LEU A 79 -4.63 -22.21 -6.12
N GLY A 80 -4.85 -23.41 -6.65
CA GLY A 80 -5.05 -23.65 -8.09
C GLY A 80 -6.53 -23.55 -8.49
N ILE A 81 -6.78 -23.47 -9.80
CA ILE A 81 -8.12 -23.46 -10.41
C ILE A 81 -8.40 -24.88 -10.88
N GLU A 82 -9.04 -25.71 -10.05
CA GLU A 82 -9.10 -27.16 -10.23
C GLU A 82 -10.56 -27.71 -10.32
N ARG A 83 -11.50 -27.03 -9.66
CA ARG A 83 -12.89 -27.51 -9.56
C ARG A 83 -13.64 -27.32 -10.88
N PRO A 84 -14.68 -28.16 -11.18
CA PRO A 84 -15.44 -28.03 -12.43
C PRO A 84 -16.01 -26.64 -12.68
N TRP A 85 -16.49 -25.97 -11.63
CA TRP A 85 -17.04 -24.62 -11.69
C TRP A 85 -16.00 -23.50 -11.79
N GLU A 86 -14.71 -23.83 -11.66
CA GLU A 86 -13.59 -22.89 -11.84
C GLU A 86 -12.96 -23.00 -13.22
N LYS A 87 -13.15 -24.11 -13.91
CA LYS A 87 -12.58 -24.36 -15.24
C LYS A 87 -13.18 -23.42 -16.29
N ARG A 88 -12.38 -23.12 -17.32
CA ARG A 88 -12.75 -22.20 -18.41
C ARG A 88 -13.05 -20.78 -17.94
N GLY A 89 -12.38 -20.34 -16.87
CA GLY A 89 -12.54 -19.01 -16.31
C GLY A 89 -11.24 -18.30 -16.01
N ILE A 90 -11.32 -16.98 -16.01
CA ILE A 90 -10.25 -16.10 -15.56
C ILE A 90 -10.42 -15.92 -14.05
N LEU A 91 -9.37 -16.21 -13.28
CA LEU A 91 -9.28 -15.76 -11.90
C LEU A 91 -9.12 -14.24 -11.90
N ASN A 92 -10.18 -13.54 -11.56
CA ASN A 92 -10.25 -12.09 -11.72
C ASN A 92 -9.91 -11.35 -10.42
N TYR A 93 -10.91 -10.96 -9.65
CA TYR A 93 -10.67 -10.23 -8.40
C TYR A 93 -10.62 -11.18 -7.22
N VAL A 94 -9.73 -10.87 -6.28
CA VAL A 94 -9.57 -11.65 -5.03
C VAL A 94 -9.51 -10.67 -3.87
N ALA A 95 -10.39 -10.85 -2.90
CA ALA A 95 -10.31 -10.19 -1.60
C ALA A 95 -9.77 -11.19 -0.57
N LEU A 96 -8.80 -10.77 0.19
CA LEU A 96 -8.21 -11.53 1.29
C LEU A 96 -8.49 -10.82 2.61
N LEU A 97 -8.98 -11.57 3.58
CA LEU A 97 -9.20 -11.14 4.95
C LEU A 97 -8.48 -12.10 5.90
N HIS A 98 -7.65 -11.58 6.79
CA HIS A 98 -7.24 -12.31 7.99
C HIS A 98 -8.21 -11.96 9.11
N ASP A 99 -9.02 -12.92 9.53
CA ASP A 99 -9.95 -12.78 10.64
C ASP A 99 -9.21 -13.08 11.95
N GLU A 100 -8.79 -12.02 12.63
CA GLU A 100 -7.97 -12.12 13.85
C GLU A 100 -8.71 -12.78 15.02
N GLU A 101 -10.05 -12.63 15.11
CA GLU A 101 -10.85 -13.26 16.18
C GLU A 101 -10.96 -14.76 16.00
N GLU A 102 -10.99 -15.24 14.76
CA GLU A 102 -11.08 -16.66 14.44
C GLU A 102 -9.73 -17.30 14.11
N GLY A 103 -8.68 -16.47 13.92
CA GLY A 103 -7.36 -16.92 13.48
C GLY A 103 -7.38 -17.54 12.10
N LEU A 104 -8.25 -17.07 11.23
CA LEU A 104 -8.55 -17.69 9.94
C LEU A 104 -8.30 -16.72 8.79
N TYR A 105 -7.56 -17.16 7.77
CA TYR A 105 -7.47 -16.47 6.50
C TYR A 105 -8.65 -16.86 5.64
N ARG A 106 -9.37 -15.87 5.11
CA ARG A 106 -10.54 -16.04 4.25
C ARG A 106 -10.27 -15.40 2.90
N MET A 107 -10.49 -16.17 1.84
CA MET A 107 -10.30 -15.70 0.47
C MET A 107 -11.64 -15.74 -0.28
N TYR A 108 -12.01 -14.60 -0.82
CA TYR A 108 -13.17 -14.41 -1.69
C TYR A 108 -12.67 -14.14 -3.09
N TYR A 109 -12.91 -15.05 -4.02
CA TYR A 109 -12.34 -14.92 -5.34
C TYR A 109 -13.39 -15.10 -6.44
N GLN A 110 -13.19 -14.38 -7.51
CA GLN A 110 -14.08 -14.41 -8.65
C GLN A 110 -13.48 -15.23 -9.78
N ILE A 111 -14.29 -16.16 -10.30
CA ILE A 111 -14.04 -16.77 -11.60
C ILE A 111 -14.99 -16.16 -12.61
N LEU A 112 -14.43 -15.50 -13.60
CA LEU A 112 -15.14 -15.01 -14.78
C LEU A 112 -14.98 -16.03 -15.90
N GLY A 113 -16.03 -16.77 -16.21
CA GLY A 113 -15.98 -17.89 -17.13
C GLY A 113 -17.10 -17.89 -18.17
N THR A 114 -17.08 -18.93 -19.01
CA THR A 114 -18.17 -19.24 -19.92
C THR A 114 -18.67 -20.67 -19.66
N THR A 115 -19.99 -20.87 -19.72
CA THR A 115 -20.58 -22.21 -19.72
C THR A 115 -20.24 -22.97 -20.99
N GLU A 116 -20.56 -24.27 -21.03
CA GLU A 116 -20.40 -25.07 -22.27
C GLU A 116 -21.25 -24.55 -23.42
N GLU A 117 -22.39 -23.92 -23.10
CA GLU A 117 -23.26 -23.27 -24.09
C GLU A 117 -22.79 -21.87 -24.51
N GLY A 118 -21.62 -21.42 -24.03
CA GLY A 118 -21.03 -20.12 -24.35
C GLY A 118 -21.65 -18.93 -23.61
N VAL A 119 -22.41 -19.19 -22.54
CA VAL A 119 -22.93 -18.13 -21.66
C VAL A 119 -21.87 -17.68 -20.68
N ASN A 120 -21.56 -16.38 -20.64
CA ASN A 120 -20.67 -15.83 -19.66
C ASN A 120 -21.28 -15.98 -18.27
N GLN A 121 -20.59 -16.71 -17.40
CA GLN A 121 -20.93 -16.87 -15.99
C GLN A 121 -19.84 -16.29 -15.11
N SER A 122 -20.24 -15.76 -13.97
CA SER A 122 -19.33 -15.32 -12.94
C SER A 122 -19.74 -15.93 -11.61
N HIS A 123 -18.77 -16.54 -10.94
CA HIS A 123 -18.96 -17.14 -9.63
C HIS A 123 -18.13 -16.38 -8.62
N CYS A 124 -18.73 -16.07 -7.48
CA CYS A 124 -17.97 -15.72 -6.28
C CYS A 124 -17.76 -16.97 -5.45
N LEU A 125 -16.54 -17.28 -5.20
CA LEU A 125 -16.06 -18.50 -4.55
C LEU A 125 -15.36 -18.16 -3.24
N TYR A 126 -15.26 -19.14 -2.37
CA TYR A 126 -14.64 -19.02 -1.07
C TYR A 126 -13.57 -20.09 -0.85
N ALA A 127 -12.49 -19.69 -0.21
CA ALA A 127 -11.50 -20.60 0.36
C ALA A 127 -11.03 -20.08 1.70
N GLU A 128 -10.54 -20.97 2.55
CA GLU A 128 -10.03 -20.61 3.87
C GLU A 128 -8.74 -21.36 4.21
N SER A 129 -7.98 -20.78 5.15
CA SER A 129 -6.72 -21.33 5.60
C SER A 129 -6.42 -20.94 7.04
N ASN A 130 -5.88 -21.87 7.84
CA ASN A 130 -5.41 -21.58 9.19
C ASN A 130 -3.98 -21.03 9.23
N ASP A 131 -3.21 -21.19 8.16
CA ASP A 131 -1.80 -20.81 8.12
C ASP A 131 -1.43 -19.85 6.96
N GLY A 132 -2.41 -19.54 6.09
CA GLY A 132 -2.18 -18.72 4.89
C GLY A 132 -1.45 -19.45 3.76
N ILE A 133 -1.08 -20.73 3.94
CA ILE A 133 -0.32 -21.54 2.99
C ILE A 133 -1.16 -22.69 2.44
N ARG A 134 -1.82 -23.44 3.32
CA ARG A 134 -2.70 -24.55 2.93
C ARG A 134 -4.14 -24.08 2.89
N TRP A 135 -4.70 -24.05 1.69
CA TRP A 135 -6.03 -23.52 1.43
C TRP A 135 -7.02 -24.64 1.20
N GLU A 136 -8.17 -24.54 1.85
CA GLU A 136 -9.31 -25.45 1.69
C GLU A 136 -10.45 -24.73 0.96
N LYS A 137 -11.19 -25.49 0.15
CA LYS A 137 -12.39 -25.06 -0.56
C LYS A 137 -13.59 -25.84 0.00
N PRO A 138 -14.21 -25.36 1.10
CA PRO A 138 -15.25 -26.10 1.79
C PRO A 138 -16.54 -26.21 0.97
N ASP A 139 -17.30 -27.28 1.18
CA ASP A 139 -18.66 -27.42 0.64
C ASP A 139 -19.61 -26.55 1.45
N LEU A 140 -20.01 -25.40 0.90
CA LEU A 140 -20.84 -24.41 1.58
C LEU A 140 -22.34 -24.77 1.59
N GLY A 141 -22.81 -25.59 0.67
CA GLY A 141 -24.21 -25.98 0.57
C GLY A 141 -25.17 -24.87 0.12
N LEU A 142 -24.65 -23.74 -0.36
CA LEU A 142 -25.44 -22.55 -0.66
C LEU A 142 -26.04 -22.56 -2.06
N VAL A 143 -25.25 -22.93 -3.04
CA VAL A 143 -25.61 -22.80 -4.48
C VAL A 143 -25.70 -24.20 -5.08
N ASP A 144 -26.81 -24.45 -5.81
CA ASP A 144 -26.89 -25.61 -6.68
C ASP A 144 -26.10 -25.34 -7.97
N TYR A 145 -25.11 -26.19 -8.24
CA TYR A 145 -24.35 -26.17 -9.48
C TYR A 145 -24.47 -27.54 -10.14
N GLN A 146 -25.16 -27.60 -11.27
CA GLN A 146 -25.40 -28.82 -12.03
C GLN A 146 -26.00 -29.99 -11.20
N GLY A 147 -26.94 -29.69 -10.29
CA GLY A 147 -27.63 -30.66 -9.45
C GLY A 147 -26.89 -31.02 -8.15
N SER A 148 -25.81 -30.34 -7.81
CA SER A 148 -25.08 -30.55 -6.56
C SER A 148 -24.81 -29.26 -5.82
N LYS A 149 -24.94 -29.30 -4.47
CA LYS A 149 -24.54 -28.21 -3.57
C LYS A 149 -23.19 -28.44 -2.91
N GLN A 150 -22.49 -29.51 -3.30
CA GLN A 150 -21.13 -29.80 -2.81
C GLN A 150 -20.12 -28.93 -3.56
N ASN A 151 -20.08 -27.67 -3.20
CA ASN A 151 -19.20 -26.67 -3.81
C ASN A 151 -18.94 -25.50 -2.86
N ASN A 152 -17.91 -24.72 -3.18
CA ASN A 152 -17.50 -23.52 -2.45
C ASN A 152 -18.04 -22.22 -3.08
N ILE A 153 -19.13 -22.28 -3.82
CA ILE A 153 -19.76 -21.12 -4.45
C ILE A 153 -20.56 -20.35 -3.38
N LEU A 154 -20.23 -19.10 -3.16
CA LEU A 154 -20.96 -18.22 -2.25
C LEU A 154 -22.27 -17.74 -2.88
N PHE A 155 -22.18 -17.28 -4.11
CA PHE A 155 -23.32 -16.86 -4.92
C PHE A 155 -22.96 -16.81 -6.41
N LEU A 156 -23.98 -17.00 -7.24
CA LEU A 156 -23.95 -16.68 -8.65
C LEU A 156 -24.36 -15.23 -8.81
N ASP A 157 -24.11 -14.63 -9.99
CA ASP A 157 -24.58 -13.28 -10.25
C ASP A 157 -26.11 -13.23 -10.09
N PRO A 158 -26.65 -12.45 -9.13
CA PRO A 158 -28.08 -12.36 -8.90
C PRO A 158 -28.87 -11.73 -10.06
N ASN A 159 -28.17 -11.17 -11.05
CA ASN A 159 -28.82 -10.46 -12.15
C ASN A 159 -28.93 -11.29 -13.45
N GLU A 160 -28.53 -12.56 -13.44
CA GLU A 160 -28.57 -13.47 -14.62
C GLU A 160 -27.96 -12.88 -15.91
N ARG A 161 -27.08 -11.88 -15.77
CA ARG A 161 -26.46 -11.20 -16.91
C ARG A 161 -25.08 -11.77 -17.20
N PRO A 162 -24.64 -11.78 -18.47
CA PRO A 162 -23.43 -12.48 -18.89
C PRO A 162 -22.11 -11.88 -18.39
N ARG A 163 -22.13 -10.88 -17.53
CA ARG A 163 -20.94 -10.29 -16.91
C ARG A 163 -21.18 -10.09 -15.41
N GLY A 164 -21.11 -11.16 -14.68
CA GLY A 164 -21.37 -11.32 -13.27
C GLY A 164 -20.93 -10.21 -12.32
N THR A 165 -21.38 -10.33 -11.11
CA THR A 165 -21.11 -9.40 -10.02
C THR A 165 -19.75 -9.72 -9.40
N PRO A 166 -18.66 -9.06 -9.76
CA PRO A 166 -17.38 -9.28 -9.08
C PRO A 166 -17.48 -8.78 -7.63
N VAL A 167 -16.99 -9.60 -6.70
CA VAL A 167 -16.64 -9.12 -5.37
C VAL A 167 -15.37 -8.32 -5.52
N TYR A 168 -15.43 -7.07 -5.10
CA TYR A 168 -14.26 -6.22 -5.13
C TYR A 168 -13.45 -6.33 -3.85
N TRP A 169 -14.13 -6.30 -2.71
CA TRP A 169 -13.50 -6.24 -1.42
C TRP A 169 -14.37 -6.82 -0.30
N VAL A 170 -13.75 -7.40 0.71
CA VAL A 170 -14.41 -7.85 1.95
C VAL A 170 -13.56 -7.36 3.12
N MET A 171 -14.22 -6.87 4.16
CA MET A 171 -13.61 -6.54 5.44
C MET A 171 -14.48 -7.01 6.60
N LYS A 172 -13.87 -7.23 7.76
CA LYS A 172 -14.56 -7.38 9.04
C LYS A 172 -14.45 -6.06 9.81
N ASP A 173 -15.60 -5.54 10.20
CA ASP A 173 -15.69 -4.31 11.00
C ASP A 173 -15.81 -4.70 12.49
N TYR A 174 -14.68 -4.69 13.16
CA TYR A 174 -14.62 -5.06 14.58
C TYR A 174 -15.32 -4.08 15.51
N ALA A 175 -15.62 -2.85 15.04
CA ALA A 175 -16.35 -1.84 15.80
C ALA A 175 -17.88 -1.92 15.58
N GLU A 176 -18.33 -2.69 14.59
CA GLU A 176 -19.76 -2.87 14.30
C GLU A 176 -20.49 -3.58 15.46
N ARG A 177 -21.57 -2.99 15.93
CA ARG A 177 -22.36 -3.50 17.06
C ARG A 177 -23.44 -4.49 16.65
N ASP A 178 -23.93 -4.38 15.42
CA ASP A 178 -24.89 -5.33 14.85
C ASP A 178 -24.14 -6.54 14.30
N PRO A 179 -24.25 -7.72 14.94
CA PRO A 179 -23.56 -8.92 14.46
C PRO A 179 -23.89 -9.26 13.01
N ALA A 180 -25.10 -8.94 12.53
CA ALA A 180 -25.53 -9.20 11.15
C ALA A 180 -24.75 -8.36 10.11
N GLN A 181 -24.05 -7.31 10.53
CA GLN A 181 -23.34 -6.36 9.66
C GLN A 181 -21.82 -6.37 9.87
N ARG A 182 -21.28 -7.27 10.68
CA ARG A 182 -19.84 -7.32 11.02
C ARG A 182 -18.95 -7.52 9.82
N TYR A 183 -19.35 -8.35 8.85
CA TYR A 183 -18.65 -8.45 7.60
C TYR A 183 -19.32 -7.56 6.56
N LYS A 184 -18.51 -6.78 5.86
CA LYS A 184 -18.95 -5.84 4.84
C LYS A 184 -18.27 -6.21 3.51
N MET A 185 -19.07 -6.28 2.45
CA MET A 185 -18.60 -6.61 1.11
C MET A 185 -18.91 -5.47 0.15
N MET A 186 -17.94 -5.09 -0.65
CA MET A 186 -18.13 -4.21 -1.79
C MET A 186 -18.13 -5.03 -3.08
N LEU A 187 -19.11 -4.79 -3.94
CA LEU A 187 -19.29 -5.56 -5.16
C LEU A 187 -19.74 -4.67 -6.33
N ASN A 188 -19.53 -5.15 -7.55
CA ASN A 188 -20.11 -4.52 -8.74
C ASN A 188 -21.56 -4.91 -8.84
N ARG A 189 -22.43 -3.97 -9.08
CA ARG A 189 -23.86 -4.24 -9.29
C ARG A 189 -24.39 -3.56 -10.52
N TRP A 190 -25.21 -4.28 -11.27
CA TRP A 190 -25.92 -3.76 -12.41
C TRP A 190 -27.42 -3.73 -12.12
N ASP A 191 -28.10 -2.63 -12.41
CA ASP A 191 -29.54 -2.52 -12.45
C ASP A 191 -29.98 -1.82 -13.74
N PHE A 192 -31.28 -1.52 -13.82
CA PHE A 192 -31.85 -0.76 -14.94
C PHE A 192 -31.28 0.67 -15.07
N ARG A 193 -30.58 1.16 -14.06
CA ARG A 193 -29.92 2.48 -14.04
C ARG A 193 -28.45 2.40 -14.49
N GLY A 194 -27.92 1.21 -14.73
CA GLY A 194 -26.57 0.98 -15.17
C GLY A 194 -25.68 0.28 -14.13
N ARG A 195 -24.36 0.36 -14.34
CA ARG A 195 -23.34 -0.20 -13.47
C ARG A 195 -23.12 0.71 -12.23
N GLY A 196 -23.06 0.13 -11.07
CA GLY A 196 -22.77 0.82 -9.80
C GLY A 196 -21.99 -0.06 -8.82
N VAL A 197 -21.61 0.52 -7.70
CA VAL A 197 -21.04 -0.19 -6.56
C VAL A 197 -22.19 -0.57 -5.62
N GLY A 198 -22.27 -1.83 -5.24
CA GLY A 198 -23.20 -2.34 -4.25
C GLY A 198 -22.48 -2.71 -2.97
N MET A 199 -23.22 -2.76 -1.86
CA MET A 199 -22.76 -3.25 -0.58
C MET A 199 -23.56 -4.48 -0.17
N GLY A 200 -22.87 -5.42 0.47
CA GLY A 200 -23.45 -6.55 1.17
C GLY A 200 -22.95 -6.59 2.62
N CYS A 201 -23.72 -7.20 3.49
CA CYS A 201 -23.32 -7.49 4.87
C CYS A 201 -23.56 -8.95 5.20
N SER A 202 -22.84 -9.42 6.23
CA SER A 202 -22.93 -10.79 6.71
C SER A 202 -22.54 -10.87 8.19
N ALA A 203 -23.15 -11.82 8.89
CA ALA A 203 -22.76 -12.17 10.26
C ALA A 203 -21.56 -13.13 10.32
N ASP A 204 -21.40 -13.99 9.30
CA ASP A 204 -20.44 -15.10 9.30
C ASP A 204 -19.40 -15.02 8.16
N GLY A 205 -19.53 -14.02 7.28
CA GLY A 205 -18.68 -13.89 6.09
C GLY A 205 -19.00 -14.89 4.97
N ILE A 206 -20.03 -15.71 5.13
CA ILE A 206 -20.43 -16.79 4.20
C ILE A 206 -21.82 -16.51 3.61
N ARG A 207 -22.78 -16.15 4.46
CA ARG A 207 -24.14 -15.83 4.05
C ARG A 207 -24.30 -14.33 3.97
N TRP A 208 -24.53 -13.82 2.75
CA TRP A 208 -24.52 -12.40 2.46
C TRP A 208 -25.92 -11.87 2.12
N GLU A 209 -26.25 -10.73 2.73
CA GLU A 209 -27.39 -9.92 2.36
C GLU A 209 -26.94 -8.68 1.60
N PHE A 210 -27.50 -8.47 0.39
CA PHE A 210 -27.18 -7.32 -0.44
C PHE A 210 -28.09 -6.15 -0.10
N THR A 211 -27.53 -5.10 0.49
CA THR A 211 -28.32 -4.06 1.15
C THR A 211 -28.63 -2.85 0.30
N SER A 212 -27.67 -2.32 -0.47
CA SER A 212 -27.93 -1.09 -1.20
C SER A 212 -26.91 -0.81 -2.30
N TYR A 213 -27.26 0.14 -3.18
CA TYR A 213 -26.29 0.83 -4.02
C TYR A 213 -25.60 1.91 -3.21
N VAL A 214 -24.30 1.84 -3.20
CA VAL A 214 -23.47 2.92 -2.71
C VAL A 214 -23.40 3.97 -3.79
N ASN A 215 -23.95 5.13 -3.56
CA ASN A 215 -23.92 6.30 -4.42
C ASN A 215 -23.48 6.05 -5.88
N ARG A 216 -23.98 6.78 -6.84
CA ARG A 216 -23.60 6.71 -8.25
C ARG A 216 -22.15 7.18 -8.48
N LEU A 217 -21.23 6.55 -7.82
CA LEU A 217 -19.82 6.68 -8.12
C LEU A 217 -19.63 5.92 -9.44
N GLY A 218 -19.61 6.61 -10.56
CA GLY A 218 -19.68 6.06 -11.91
C GLY A 218 -18.85 4.80 -12.18
N GLY A 219 -19.20 4.08 -13.21
CA GLY A 219 -18.67 2.84 -13.76
C GLY A 219 -17.34 2.26 -13.33
N PHE A 220 -17.22 1.77 -12.12
CA PHE A 220 -16.01 1.21 -11.54
C PHE A 220 -15.92 -0.29 -11.77
N ASP A 221 -15.34 -0.66 -12.89
CA ASP A 221 -15.03 -2.03 -13.26
C ASP A 221 -13.59 -2.34 -12.84
N THR A 222 -13.36 -2.47 -11.54
CA THR A 222 -12.04 -2.76 -10.99
C THR A 222 -12.13 -3.24 -9.55
N HIS A 223 -10.99 -3.61 -8.99
CA HIS A 223 -10.79 -3.99 -7.61
C HIS A 223 -10.89 -2.75 -6.69
N ASN A 224 -12.10 -2.18 -6.53
CA ASN A 224 -12.33 -1.12 -5.56
C ASN A 224 -12.28 -1.68 -4.16
N LEU A 225 -11.83 -0.89 -3.20
CA LEU A 225 -11.66 -1.32 -1.81
C LEU A 225 -11.98 -0.21 -0.82
N PHE A 226 -12.20 -0.59 0.43
CA PHE A 226 -12.38 0.36 1.53
C PHE A 226 -11.95 -0.28 2.86
N PHE A 227 -11.63 0.57 3.82
CA PHE A 227 -11.31 0.17 5.20
C PHE A 227 -11.65 1.30 6.17
N TRP A 228 -11.72 0.98 7.46
CA TRP A 228 -11.81 1.99 8.50
C TRP A 228 -10.45 2.64 8.75
N ASP A 229 -10.41 3.96 8.75
CA ASP A 229 -9.23 4.74 9.09
C ASP A 229 -9.45 5.46 10.42
N ASP A 230 -8.90 4.90 11.50
CA ASP A 230 -8.98 5.43 12.87
C ASP A 230 -8.31 6.81 13.01
N ARG A 231 -7.38 7.16 12.09
CA ARG A 231 -6.71 8.45 12.09
C ARG A 231 -7.66 9.60 11.76
N ILE A 232 -8.64 9.34 10.91
CA ILE A 232 -9.65 10.35 10.51
C ILE A 232 -11.05 10.04 11.03
N GLY A 233 -11.24 8.87 11.68
CA GLY A 233 -12.52 8.45 12.24
C GLY A 233 -13.60 8.22 11.17
N ALA A 234 -13.22 7.67 10.01
CA ALA A 234 -14.13 7.43 8.89
C ALA A 234 -13.67 6.23 8.05
N PHE A 235 -14.59 5.65 7.29
CA PHE A 235 -14.21 4.74 6.20
C PHE A 235 -13.55 5.53 5.08
N VAL A 236 -12.47 4.97 4.55
CA VAL A 236 -11.76 5.45 3.37
C VAL A 236 -11.92 4.42 2.27
N GLY A 237 -12.37 4.86 1.12
CA GLY A 237 -12.50 4.03 -0.07
C GLY A 237 -11.60 4.51 -1.20
N TYR A 238 -11.03 3.57 -1.93
CA TYR A 238 -10.25 3.84 -3.13
C TYR A 238 -10.91 3.22 -4.34
N PHE A 239 -11.11 4.05 -5.35
CA PHE A 239 -11.92 3.74 -6.52
C PHE A 239 -11.17 4.06 -7.79
N ARG A 240 -11.50 3.38 -8.89
CA ARG A 240 -11.02 3.79 -10.20
C ARG A 240 -11.58 5.17 -10.55
N THR A 241 -10.70 6.03 -11.02
CA THR A 241 -11.01 7.27 -11.72
C THR A 241 -10.30 7.29 -13.07
N HIS A 242 -10.43 8.38 -13.81
CA HIS A 242 -9.72 8.55 -15.08
C HIS A 242 -9.17 9.98 -15.16
N VAL A 243 -7.91 10.10 -15.56
CA VAL A 243 -7.26 11.37 -15.87
C VAL A 243 -6.78 11.29 -17.31
N LEU A 244 -7.22 12.23 -18.17
CA LEU A 244 -6.86 12.27 -19.59
C LEU A 244 -7.09 10.93 -20.33
N GLY A 245 -8.18 10.23 -20.00
CA GLY A 245 -8.53 8.94 -20.58
C GLY A 245 -7.75 7.72 -20.04
N LYS A 246 -6.79 7.94 -19.15
CA LYS A 246 -6.03 6.88 -18.48
C LYS A 246 -6.66 6.52 -17.12
N ARG A 247 -6.61 5.24 -16.76
CA ARG A 247 -7.04 4.77 -15.44
C ARG A 247 -6.18 5.38 -14.34
N SER A 248 -6.83 5.80 -13.28
CA SER A 248 -6.23 6.45 -12.11
C SER A 248 -6.99 6.04 -10.86
N ILE A 249 -6.50 6.43 -9.69
CA ILE A 249 -7.12 6.11 -8.39
C ILE A 249 -7.70 7.37 -7.77
N GLY A 250 -8.96 7.30 -7.37
CA GLY A 250 -9.65 8.31 -6.59
C GLY A 250 -9.91 7.82 -5.16
N ARG A 251 -9.87 8.74 -4.21
CA ARG A 251 -10.16 8.51 -2.79
C ARG A 251 -11.48 9.18 -2.42
N ALA A 252 -12.31 8.46 -1.68
CA ALA A 252 -13.53 8.99 -1.06
C ALA A 252 -13.58 8.60 0.42
N THR A 253 -14.43 9.27 1.19
CA THR A 253 -14.67 8.98 2.60
C THR A 253 -16.14 8.74 2.87
N SER A 254 -16.43 7.95 3.90
CA SER A 254 -17.80 7.67 4.36
C SER A 254 -17.86 7.54 5.88
N PRO A 255 -18.91 8.02 6.53
CA PRO A 255 -19.11 7.81 7.96
C PRO A 255 -19.57 6.39 8.31
N ASP A 256 -20.14 5.64 7.36
CA ASP A 256 -20.90 4.40 7.61
C ASP A 256 -20.67 3.30 6.55
N ALA A 257 -19.74 3.47 5.62
CA ALA A 257 -19.48 2.62 4.47
C ALA A 257 -20.58 2.60 3.40
N TYR A 258 -21.70 3.30 3.61
CA TYR A 258 -22.83 3.33 2.67
C TYR A 258 -23.00 4.69 1.97
N HIS A 259 -22.67 5.78 2.66
CA HIS A 259 -22.80 7.16 2.14
C HIS A 259 -21.41 7.75 1.87
N TRP A 260 -20.98 7.72 0.62
CA TRP A 260 -19.64 8.13 0.20
C TRP A 260 -19.62 9.55 -0.37
N SER A 261 -18.57 10.28 -0.09
CA SER A 261 -18.23 11.51 -0.80
C SER A 261 -17.93 11.22 -2.27
N ALA A 262 -17.92 12.25 -3.13
CA ALA A 262 -17.41 12.09 -4.48
C ALA A 262 -15.90 11.75 -4.45
N PRO A 263 -15.43 10.77 -5.24
CA PRO A 263 -14.00 10.45 -5.29
C PRO A 263 -13.18 11.61 -5.86
N VAL A 264 -12.09 11.94 -5.17
CA VAL A 264 -11.07 12.88 -5.66
C VAL A 264 -9.86 12.06 -6.11
N THR A 265 -9.35 12.30 -7.31
CA THR A 265 -8.17 11.62 -7.81
C THR A 265 -6.97 11.96 -6.93
N VAL A 266 -6.34 10.92 -6.38
CA VAL A 266 -5.18 11.01 -5.48
C VAL A 266 -3.94 10.37 -6.08
N HIS A 267 -4.10 9.56 -7.13
CA HIS A 267 -2.99 8.87 -7.74
C HIS A 267 -3.27 8.64 -9.23
N GLY A 268 -2.31 8.98 -10.05
CA GLY A 268 -2.35 8.85 -11.51
C GLY A 268 -0.98 8.56 -12.09
N LEU A 269 -0.93 8.45 -13.40
CA LEU A 269 0.30 8.35 -14.15
C LEU A 269 1.03 9.69 -14.16
N ASP A 270 2.35 9.63 -14.27
CA ASP A 270 3.21 10.78 -14.50
C ASP A 270 4.05 10.61 -15.79
N HIS A 271 4.95 11.55 -16.04
CA HIS A 271 5.77 11.56 -17.27
C HIS A 271 6.83 10.45 -17.35
N ASN A 272 7.10 9.74 -16.25
CA ASN A 272 8.04 8.62 -16.23
C ASN A 272 7.36 7.29 -16.58
N ASP A 273 6.03 7.23 -16.55
CA ASP A 273 5.30 6.02 -16.89
C ASP A 273 5.34 5.74 -18.40
N PRO A 274 5.50 4.49 -18.84
CA PRO A 274 5.40 4.12 -20.24
C PRO A 274 4.07 4.52 -20.88
N PRO A 275 4.00 4.84 -22.18
CA PRO A 275 2.77 5.31 -22.83
C PRO A 275 1.59 4.36 -22.71
N ASP A 276 1.82 3.04 -22.72
CA ASP A 276 0.80 2.00 -22.64
C ASP A 276 0.50 1.56 -21.19
N TRP A 277 1.19 2.15 -20.22
CA TRP A 277 1.00 1.85 -18.80
C TRP A 277 -0.27 2.49 -18.24
N GLN A 278 -0.92 1.80 -17.32
CA GLN A 278 -2.11 2.26 -16.62
C GLN A 278 -2.09 1.77 -15.17
N ILE A 279 -2.71 2.51 -14.26
CA ILE A 279 -2.96 2.06 -12.90
C ILE A 279 -4.34 1.43 -12.87
N TYR A 280 -4.38 0.10 -12.84
CA TYR A 280 -5.63 -0.63 -13.04
C TYR A 280 -6.50 -0.64 -11.79
N GLY A 281 -5.93 -0.93 -10.65
CA GLY A 281 -6.62 -1.00 -9.36
C GLY A 281 -5.79 -0.43 -8.21
N PRO A 282 -6.45 0.01 -7.11
CA PRO A 282 -5.79 0.73 -6.03
C PRO A 282 -4.83 -0.12 -5.20
N GLY A 283 -5.20 -1.33 -4.83
CA GLY A 283 -4.34 -2.20 -4.03
C GLY A 283 -3.86 -1.62 -2.70
N ILE A 284 -4.65 -0.79 -2.01
CA ILE A 284 -4.22 0.03 -0.88
C ILE A 284 -4.73 -0.53 0.44
N PHE A 285 -3.88 -0.51 1.47
CA PHE A 285 -4.25 -0.75 2.86
C PHE A 285 -3.48 0.20 3.80
N LYS A 286 -4.00 0.38 5.02
CA LYS A 286 -3.30 1.09 6.08
C LYS A 286 -2.46 0.09 6.86
N TYR A 287 -1.16 0.37 7.02
CA TYR A 287 -0.25 -0.49 7.77
C TYR A 287 -0.46 -0.31 9.28
N SER A 288 -0.87 -1.38 9.97
CA SER A 288 -1.31 -1.32 11.38
C SER A 288 -0.19 -0.98 12.36
N ARG A 289 1.06 -1.37 12.07
CA ARG A 289 2.22 -1.17 12.95
C ARG A 289 2.80 0.24 12.89
N ALA A 290 2.40 1.06 11.90
CA ALA A 290 2.82 2.45 11.78
C ALA A 290 1.60 3.37 11.74
N LYS A 291 1.60 4.40 12.59
CA LYS A 291 0.44 5.28 12.75
C LYS A 291 0.03 6.02 11.48
N ASP A 292 0.99 6.32 10.61
CA ASP A 292 0.84 7.21 9.48
C ASP A 292 1.43 6.63 8.19
N VAL A 293 1.23 5.33 7.95
CA VAL A 293 1.71 4.68 6.73
C VAL A 293 0.58 3.94 6.04
N TYR A 294 0.39 4.27 4.76
CA TYR A 294 -0.44 3.55 3.83
C TYR A 294 0.45 2.91 2.79
N VAL A 295 0.13 1.67 2.46
CA VAL A 295 0.87 0.85 1.49
C VAL A 295 -0.01 0.60 0.29
N MET A 296 0.51 0.77 -0.90
CA MET A 296 -0.13 0.43 -2.15
C MET A 296 0.63 -0.71 -2.82
N TYR A 297 -0.03 -1.86 -2.95
CA TYR A 297 0.34 -2.93 -3.86
C TYR A 297 -0.41 -2.69 -5.18
N GLY A 298 0.05 -1.70 -5.93
CA GLY A 298 -0.64 -1.18 -7.11
C GLY A 298 -0.70 -2.20 -8.23
N GLU A 299 -1.87 -2.29 -8.88
CA GLU A 299 -2.07 -3.08 -10.08
C GLU A 299 -1.61 -2.28 -11.30
N GLY A 300 -0.32 -2.34 -11.62
CA GLY A 300 0.21 -1.78 -12.86
C GLY A 300 -0.18 -2.65 -14.05
N PHE A 301 -0.66 -2.04 -15.11
CA PHE A 301 -1.18 -2.73 -16.29
C PHE A 301 -0.60 -2.16 -17.56
N ASP A 302 0.09 -2.99 -18.32
CA ASP A 302 0.49 -2.68 -19.68
C ASP A 302 -0.66 -3.07 -20.63
N SER A 303 -1.33 -2.05 -21.17
CA SER A 303 -2.48 -2.25 -22.05
C SER A 303 -2.12 -2.77 -23.44
N ARG A 304 -0.86 -2.74 -23.82
CA ARG A 304 -0.37 -3.25 -25.10
C ARG A 304 -0.12 -4.75 -25.06
N SER A 305 0.52 -5.22 -24.00
CA SER A 305 0.82 -6.66 -23.82
C SER A 305 -0.27 -7.39 -23.05
N ASP A 306 -1.27 -6.68 -22.51
CA ASP A 306 -2.34 -7.21 -21.66
C ASP A 306 -1.83 -7.90 -20.40
N VAL A 307 -0.83 -7.31 -19.74
CA VAL A 307 -0.08 -7.91 -18.64
C VAL A 307 -0.11 -7.04 -17.39
N PHE A 308 -0.33 -7.69 -16.24
CA PHE A 308 -0.18 -7.04 -14.94
C PHE A 308 1.21 -7.23 -14.34
N ARG A 309 1.67 -6.21 -13.62
CA ARG A 309 2.83 -6.20 -12.74
C ARG A 309 2.50 -5.44 -11.47
N GLY A 310 3.07 -5.88 -10.34
CA GLY A 310 2.89 -5.19 -9.07
C GLY A 310 3.81 -3.97 -8.95
N GLN A 311 3.24 -2.85 -8.51
CA GLN A 311 3.98 -1.63 -8.16
C GLN A 311 3.87 -1.38 -6.67
N LEU A 312 4.93 -0.82 -6.06
CA LEU A 312 4.89 -0.34 -4.68
C LEU A 312 4.64 1.16 -4.65
N GLY A 313 3.71 1.58 -3.80
CA GLY A 313 3.55 2.97 -3.41
C GLY A 313 3.45 3.07 -1.89
N LEU A 314 3.99 4.15 -1.34
CA LEU A 314 3.91 4.45 0.10
C LEU A 314 3.39 5.87 0.28
N SER A 315 2.59 6.08 1.33
CA SER A 315 1.99 7.38 1.63
C SER A 315 1.87 7.60 3.14
N ARG A 316 1.93 8.87 3.58
CA ARG A 316 1.71 9.26 4.98
C ARG A 316 0.25 9.58 5.30
N ASP A 317 -0.54 9.88 4.31
CA ASP A 317 -1.91 10.39 4.48
C ASP A 317 -2.96 9.65 3.61
N GLY A 318 -2.49 8.75 2.73
CA GLY A 318 -3.33 8.06 1.76
C GLY A 318 -3.78 8.95 0.60
N ILE A 319 -3.17 10.14 0.45
CA ILE A 319 -3.48 11.14 -0.58
C ILE A 319 -2.25 11.38 -1.46
N ASP A 320 -1.13 11.74 -0.84
CA ASP A 320 0.14 11.97 -1.51
C ASP A 320 0.97 10.68 -1.50
N TRP A 321 1.33 10.19 -2.69
CA TRP A 321 1.95 8.89 -2.89
C TRP A 321 3.36 8.99 -3.46
N HIS A 322 4.31 8.34 -2.81
CA HIS A 322 5.60 8.03 -3.38
C HIS A 322 5.53 6.67 -4.07
N ARG A 323 5.70 6.64 -5.41
CA ARG A 323 5.75 5.40 -6.21
C ARG A 323 7.19 5.01 -6.48
N PHE A 324 7.48 3.72 -6.37
CA PHE A 324 8.74 3.14 -6.80
C PHE A 324 8.58 2.67 -8.24
N GLN A 325 9.18 3.43 -9.18
CA GLN A 325 9.00 3.22 -10.62
C GLN A 325 10.19 2.49 -11.27
N ASP A 326 11.32 2.35 -10.57
CA ASP A 326 12.50 1.64 -11.04
C ASP A 326 12.32 0.12 -10.90
N GLY A 327 11.60 -0.47 -11.85
CA GLY A 327 11.27 -1.89 -11.88
C GLY A 327 9.93 -2.21 -11.24
N TYR A 328 9.67 -3.51 -11.10
CA TYR A 328 8.42 -4.01 -10.52
C TYR A 328 8.67 -4.53 -9.11
N PHE A 329 7.78 -4.18 -8.19
CA PHE A 329 7.77 -4.73 -6.83
C PHE A 329 7.42 -6.22 -6.83
N LEU A 330 6.45 -6.60 -7.68
CA LEU A 330 6.08 -7.98 -7.94
C LEU A 330 6.07 -8.22 -9.45
N ASP A 331 6.84 -9.21 -9.88
CA ASP A 331 6.96 -9.60 -11.30
C ASP A 331 6.81 -11.11 -11.48
N GLY A 332 6.48 -11.53 -12.71
CA GLY A 332 6.46 -12.93 -13.13
C GLY A 332 7.87 -13.51 -13.20
N ILE A 333 7.97 -14.84 -13.05
CA ILE A 333 9.24 -15.55 -13.25
C ILE A 333 9.15 -16.34 -14.55
N SER A 334 10.04 -16.07 -15.50
CA SER A 334 10.06 -16.77 -16.78
C SER A 334 10.12 -18.28 -16.60
N GLY A 335 9.26 -19.00 -17.33
CA GLY A 335 9.18 -20.46 -17.29
C GLY A 335 8.41 -21.03 -16.09
N THR A 336 7.74 -20.20 -15.30
CA THR A 336 6.86 -20.63 -14.21
C THR A 336 5.39 -20.33 -14.51
N TRP A 337 4.50 -20.83 -13.66
CA TRP A 337 3.04 -20.68 -13.74
C TRP A 337 2.55 -19.21 -13.73
N ASP A 338 3.38 -18.28 -13.29
CA ASP A 338 3.06 -16.85 -13.18
C ASP A 338 3.92 -15.96 -14.09
N ALA A 339 4.53 -16.55 -15.12
CA ALA A 339 5.43 -15.86 -16.04
C ALA A 339 4.75 -14.73 -16.83
N GLY A 340 3.48 -14.92 -17.19
CA GLY A 340 2.72 -14.00 -18.05
C GLY A 340 2.24 -12.77 -17.31
N SER A 341 1.48 -12.95 -16.22
CA SER A 341 0.83 -11.85 -15.52
C SER A 341 0.78 -12.09 -14.02
N VAL A 342 1.08 -11.07 -13.21
CA VAL A 342 0.98 -11.11 -11.75
C VAL A 342 0.24 -9.87 -11.24
N ARG A 343 -0.76 -10.07 -10.38
CA ARG A 343 -1.56 -9.01 -9.79
C ARG A 343 -1.59 -9.14 -8.27
N PRO A 344 -0.99 -8.19 -7.52
CA PRO A 344 -1.01 -8.25 -6.07
C PRO A 344 -2.44 -8.16 -5.52
N ILE A 345 -2.69 -8.86 -4.41
CA ILE A 345 -3.93 -8.80 -3.64
C ILE A 345 -3.67 -7.84 -2.47
N PRO A 346 -4.43 -6.74 -2.36
CA PRO A 346 -4.26 -5.79 -1.26
C PRO A 346 -4.75 -6.41 0.05
N ALA A 347 -3.82 -6.70 0.93
CA ALA A 347 -4.11 -7.16 2.28
C ALA A 347 -2.92 -6.91 3.19
N GLU A 348 -3.18 -6.51 4.42
CA GLU A 348 -2.19 -6.66 5.48
C GLU A 348 -2.34 -8.06 6.05
N ALA A 349 -1.34 -8.91 5.84
CA ALA A 349 -1.33 -10.27 6.34
C ALA A 349 0.10 -10.67 6.74
N VAL A 350 0.23 -11.52 7.75
CA VAL A 350 1.51 -12.04 8.24
C VAL A 350 1.48 -13.55 8.20
N VAL A 351 2.37 -14.16 7.43
CA VAL A 351 2.51 -15.61 7.30
C VAL A 351 3.93 -15.97 7.68
N ASP A 352 4.11 -16.96 8.56
CA ASP A 352 5.42 -17.39 9.09
C ASP A 352 6.27 -16.20 9.61
N GLY A 353 5.63 -15.25 10.29
CA GLY A 353 6.30 -14.06 10.84
C GLY A 353 6.78 -13.03 9.80
N GLN A 354 6.47 -13.22 8.51
CA GLN A 354 6.79 -12.30 7.43
C GLN A 354 5.55 -11.57 6.94
N MET A 355 5.71 -10.35 6.44
CA MET A 355 4.64 -9.68 5.71
C MET A 355 4.35 -10.49 4.43
N ALA A 356 3.11 -10.93 4.30
CA ALA A 356 2.63 -11.69 3.16
C ALA A 356 2.14 -10.76 2.05
N VAL A 357 2.54 -11.06 0.83
CA VAL A 357 2.03 -10.43 -0.39
C VAL A 357 1.40 -11.52 -1.24
N PHE A 358 0.10 -11.73 -1.05
CA PHE A 358 -0.66 -12.64 -1.91
C PHE A 358 -0.84 -12.01 -3.28
N TYR A 359 -0.93 -12.84 -4.32
CA TYR A 359 -1.12 -12.36 -5.68
C TYR A 359 -1.80 -13.40 -6.56
N THR A 360 -2.56 -12.95 -7.54
CA THR A 360 -2.99 -13.82 -8.63
C THR A 360 -1.90 -13.87 -9.68
N GLY A 361 -1.67 -15.04 -10.24
CA GLY A 361 -0.69 -15.27 -11.29
C GLY A 361 -1.25 -16.06 -12.45
N SER A 362 -0.65 -15.87 -13.62
CA SER A 362 -0.92 -16.63 -14.85
C SER A 362 0.36 -16.75 -15.69
N ASP A 363 0.52 -17.86 -16.38
CA ASP A 363 1.60 -18.04 -17.37
C ASP A 363 1.29 -17.33 -18.72
N HIS A 364 0.07 -16.79 -18.87
CA HIS A 364 -0.43 -16.06 -20.04
C HIS A 364 -0.85 -14.62 -19.67
N SER A 365 -1.26 -13.85 -20.69
CA SER A 365 -1.86 -12.53 -20.49
C SER A 365 -3.19 -12.61 -19.73
N LEU A 366 -3.72 -11.46 -19.28
CA LEU A 366 -4.95 -11.41 -18.48
C LEU A 366 -6.15 -12.05 -19.19
N HIS A 367 -6.38 -11.69 -20.44
CA HIS A 367 -7.57 -12.11 -21.20
C HIS A 367 -7.37 -13.39 -22.01
N ASP A 368 -6.22 -14.02 -21.90
CA ASP A 368 -6.02 -15.35 -22.47
C ASP A 368 -6.67 -16.39 -21.55
N TRP A 369 -7.65 -17.12 -22.07
CA TRP A 369 -8.49 -18.04 -21.31
C TRP A 369 -7.83 -19.41 -21.09
N GLU A 370 -6.72 -19.70 -21.73
CA GLU A 370 -6.13 -21.05 -21.76
C GLU A 370 -5.10 -21.26 -20.64
N GLY A 371 -4.38 -20.32 -20.18
CA GLY A 371 -3.23 -20.50 -19.30
C GLY A 371 -3.50 -21.09 -17.90
N THR A 372 -2.44 -21.53 -17.25
CA THR A 372 -2.43 -21.90 -15.83
C THR A 372 -2.64 -20.67 -14.96
N ARG A 373 -3.52 -20.76 -13.97
CA ARG A 373 -3.84 -19.66 -13.05
C ARG A 373 -3.93 -20.14 -11.62
N GLY A 374 -3.66 -19.23 -10.72
CA GLY A 374 -3.77 -19.51 -9.30
C GLY A 374 -3.48 -18.30 -8.43
N VAL A 375 -3.51 -18.54 -7.13
CA VAL A 375 -3.06 -17.57 -6.12
C VAL A 375 -1.73 -18.03 -5.56
N GLY A 376 -0.76 -17.13 -5.55
CA GLY A 376 0.55 -17.33 -4.95
C GLY A 376 0.79 -16.40 -3.78
N LEU A 377 1.88 -16.68 -3.08
CA LEU A 377 2.39 -15.90 -1.96
C LEU A 377 3.84 -15.48 -2.25
N ALA A 378 4.12 -14.22 -2.01
CA ALA A 378 5.46 -13.70 -1.83
C ALA A 378 5.58 -13.06 -0.46
N SER A 379 6.78 -12.91 0.05
CA SER A 379 7.01 -12.37 1.39
C SER A 379 8.15 -11.37 1.44
N LEU A 380 8.06 -10.49 2.41
CA LEU A 380 9.14 -9.58 2.82
C LEU A 380 9.15 -9.48 4.36
N GLN A 381 10.25 -8.97 4.91
CA GLN A 381 10.32 -8.68 6.35
C GLN A 381 9.23 -7.65 6.72
N GLN A 382 8.54 -7.84 7.85
CA GLN A 382 7.49 -6.92 8.29
C GLN A 382 8.02 -5.48 8.37
N GLY A 383 7.27 -4.53 7.81
CA GLY A 383 7.65 -3.11 7.74
C GLY A 383 8.76 -2.76 6.75
N ALA A 384 9.40 -3.75 6.14
CA ALA A 384 10.49 -3.53 5.19
C ALA A 384 9.97 -3.30 3.76
N PHE A 385 9.03 -2.39 3.55
CA PHE A 385 8.49 -2.10 2.23
C PHE A 385 9.52 -1.40 1.34
N ALA A 386 10.19 -0.38 1.88
CA ALA A 386 11.30 0.32 1.25
C ALA A 386 12.27 0.83 2.32
N GLY A 387 13.54 0.97 1.98
CA GLY A 387 14.56 1.38 2.92
C GLY A 387 15.76 2.07 2.28
N TRP A 388 16.51 2.80 3.10
CA TRP A 388 17.74 3.44 2.71
C TRP A 388 18.89 2.44 2.70
N ARG A 389 19.44 2.21 1.52
CA ARG A 389 20.53 1.25 1.29
C ARG A 389 21.85 1.95 1.08
N ALA A 390 22.87 1.50 1.79
CA ALA A 390 24.27 1.77 1.50
C ALA A 390 24.86 0.59 0.69
N ALA A 391 25.28 0.83 -0.54
CA ALA A 391 26.00 -0.19 -1.33
C ALA A 391 27.40 -0.47 -0.75
N THR A 392 28.06 0.56 -0.22
CA THR A 392 29.32 0.48 0.52
C THR A 392 29.13 1.13 1.89
N LYS A 393 29.28 2.44 1.99
CA LYS A 393 29.07 3.22 3.21
C LYS A 393 28.11 4.37 2.95
N GLY A 394 27.31 4.68 3.96
CA GLY A 394 26.40 5.82 3.91
C GLY A 394 25.97 6.24 5.31
N SER A 395 25.39 7.41 5.41
CA SER A 395 24.89 7.95 6.68
C SER A 395 23.50 8.58 6.51
N LEU A 396 22.69 8.50 7.56
CA LEU A 396 21.38 9.11 7.68
C LEU A 396 21.25 9.80 9.02
N LEU A 397 20.91 11.08 9.01
CA LEU A 397 20.57 11.85 10.21
C LEU A 397 19.05 12.05 10.26
N THR A 398 18.45 11.69 11.39
CA THR A 398 17.01 11.95 11.59
C THR A 398 16.76 13.43 11.87
N ARG A 399 15.54 13.89 11.63
CA ARG A 399 15.03 15.13 12.22
C ARG A 399 15.03 15.01 13.74
N PRO A 400 14.94 16.13 14.49
CA PRO A 400 14.76 16.08 15.93
C PRO A 400 13.55 15.23 16.32
N LEU A 401 13.74 14.31 17.25
CA LEU A 401 12.77 13.37 17.78
C LEU A 401 12.49 13.68 19.25
N LEU A 402 11.25 13.58 19.68
CA LEU A 402 10.85 13.76 21.08
C LEU A 402 10.15 12.51 21.58
N ALA A 403 10.84 11.72 22.41
CA ALA A 403 10.28 10.54 23.06
C ALA A 403 9.81 10.88 24.47
N LYS A 404 8.71 10.27 24.91
CA LYS A 404 8.11 10.48 26.25
C LYS A 404 8.15 9.21 27.11
N HIS A 405 9.14 8.36 26.87
CA HIS A 405 9.29 7.09 27.61
C HIS A 405 10.30 7.20 28.74
N SER A 406 10.08 6.44 29.81
CA SER A 406 10.96 6.49 30.97
C SER A 406 12.28 5.73 30.78
N GLU A 407 12.30 4.69 29.96
CA GLU A 407 13.50 3.84 29.74
C GLU A 407 13.45 3.26 28.30
N PRO A 408 13.67 4.07 27.26
CA PRO A 408 13.58 3.56 25.91
C PRO A 408 14.85 2.89 25.41
N SER A 409 14.67 1.86 24.58
CA SER A 409 15.69 1.26 23.71
C SER A 409 15.46 1.68 22.26
N LEU A 410 16.51 1.63 21.45
CA LEU A 410 16.45 1.86 20.00
C LEU A 410 16.50 0.51 19.29
N LEU A 411 15.39 0.14 18.64
CA LEU A 411 15.26 -1.09 17.85
C LEU A 411 15.20 -0.76 16.36
N LEU A 412 15.96 -1.49 15.57
CA LEU A 412 16.07 -1.28 14.13
C LEU A 412 15.32 -2.35 13.35
N ASN A 413 14.65 -1.91 12.29
CA ASN A 413 14.18 -2.75 11.20
C ASN A 413 15.20 -2.66 10.07
N VAL A 414 16.02 -3.70 9.89
CA VAL A 414 17.26 -3.64 9.11
C VAL A 414 17.56 -4.95 8.39
N ASP A 415 18.22 -4.84 7.26
CA ASP A 415 18.94 -5.93 6.59
C ASP A 415 20.41 -5.54 6.48
N ALA A 416 21.23 -6.11 7.35
CA ALA A 416 22.67 -5.93 7.41
C ALA A 416 23.40 -7.28 7.27
N GLU A 417 22.85 -8.20 6.47
CA GLU A 417 23.53 -9.44 6.12
C GLU A 417 24.77 -9.11 5.28
N GLY A 418 25.93 -9.36 5.82
CA GLY A 418 27.24 -9.05 5.20
C GLY A 418 27.70 -7.59 5.41
N GLY A 419 27.04 -6.85 6.30
CA GLY A 419 27.39 -5.49 6.67
C GLY A 419 27.03 -5.17 8.12
N GLU A 420 26.91 -3.89 8.43
CA GLU A 420 26.53 -3.43 9.77
C GLU A 420 25.82 -2.08 9.76
N VAL A 421 25.07 -1.79 10.83
CA VAL A 421 24.50 -0.46 11.11
C VAL A 421 24.91 -0.03 12.51
N GLY A 422 25.65 1.08 12.60
CA GLY A 422 25.97 1.78 13.84
C GLY A 422 25.11 3.02 14.01
N ALA A 423 25.07 3.56 15.23
CA ALA A 423 24.40 4.83 15.49
C ALA A 423 25.14 5.66 16.54
N GLU A 424 24.98 6.99 16.43
CA GLU A 424 25.26 7.94 17.49
C GLU A 424 24.04 8.80 17.77
N ILE A 425 23.95 9.29 19.00
CA ILE A 425 22.86 10.18 19.40
C ILE A 425 23.41 11.60 19.59
N LEU A 426 22.67 12.54 19.02
CA LEU A 426 22.97 13.96 19.09
C LEU A 426 21.85 14.69 19.83
N ASP A 427 22.14 15.81 20.44
CA ASP A 427 21.13 16.75 20.94
C ASP A 427 20.39 17.44 19.75
N ALA A 428 19.35 18.20 20.02
CA ALA A 428 18.59 18.90 18.98
C ALA A 428 19.43 19.96 18.21
N ARG A 429 20.62 20.31 18.71
CA ARG A 429 21.54 21.24 18.06
C ARG A 429 22.64 20.53 17.27
N GLY A 430 22.62 19.19 17.23
CA GLY A 430 23.57 18.38 16.47
C GLY A 430 24.88 18.07 17.26
N ASN A 431 24.96 18.35 18.57
CA ASN A 431 26.12 18.00 19.38
C ASN A 431 25.98 16.56 19.88
N GLY A 432 27.09 15.82 19.91
CA GLY A 432 27.11 14.45 20.41
C GLY A 432 26.78 14.36 21.90
N ILE A 433 25.88 13.46 22.28
CA ILE A 433 25.55 13.19 23.68
C ILE A 433 26.61 12.24 24.26
N PRO A 434 27.26 12.59 25.40
CA PRO A 434 28.29 11.74 26.02
C PRO A 434 27.79 10.31 26.29
N GLY A 435 28.60 9.33 25.92
CA GLY A 435 28.27 7.90 26.06
C GLY A 435 27.54 7.29 24.87
N PHE A 436 27.03 8.08 23.91
CA PHE A 436 26.26 7.63 22.78
C PHE A 436 26.94 7.91 21.41
N SER A 437 28.27 7.91 21.38
CA SER A 437 29.04 8.09 20.14
C SER A 437 29.10 6.82 19.29
N LEU A 438 29.42 6.95 18.00
CA LEU A 438 29.70 5.80 17.12
C LEU A 438 30.84 4.92 17.67
N ALA A 439 31.87 5.50 18.30
CA ALA A 439 33.00 4.74 18.87
C ALA A 439 32.61 3.84 20.07
N SER A 440 31.53 4.20 20.79
CA SER A 440 30.99 3.40 21.90
C SER A 440 29.82 2.49 21.44
N CYS A 441 29.31 2.68 20.24
CA CYS A 441 28.22 1.88 19.69
C CYS A 441 28.64 0.42 19.49
N LYS A 442 27.71 -0.50 19.75
CA LYS A 442 27.79 -1.89 19.32
C LYS A 442 26.93 -2.00 18.07
N PRO A 443 27.52 -2.06 16.86
CA PRO A 443 26.77 -2.10 15.64
C PRO A 443 25.86 -3.33 15.56
N VAL A 444 24.75 -3.16 14.87
CA VAL A 444 23.83 -4.25 14.53
C VAL A 444 24.29 -4.91 13.24
N THR A 445 24.34 -6.24 13.24
CA THR A 445 24.59 -7.09 12.08
C THR A 445 23.42 -8.04 11.89
N GLY A 446 23.29 -8.63 10.66
CA GLY A 446 22.23 -9.56 10.36
C GLY A 446 20.92 -8.86 9.96
N LYS A 447 19.82 -9.61 10.01
CA LYS A 447 18.51 -9.19 9.51
C LYS A 447 17.41 -9.37 10.54
N GLY A 448 16.55 -8.36 10.71
CA GLY A 448 15.44 -8.43 11.66
C GLY A 448 14.65 -7.15 11.79
N THR A 449 13.46 -7.25 12.40
CA THR A 449 12.52 -6.14 12.58
C THR A 449 12.69 -5.38 13.89
N ALA A 450 13.52 -5.93 14.82
CA ALA A 450 13.68 -5.41 16.17
C ALA A 450 15.07 -5.70 16.72
N LEU A 451 16.12 -5.44 15.92
CA LEU A 451 17.49 -5.61 16.38
C LEU A 451 17.89 -4.41 17.24
N GLU A 452 18.23 -4.66 18.50
CA GLU A 452 18.58 -3.62 19.45
C GLU A 452 20.00 -3.10 19.20
N ILE A 453 20.13 -1.78 19.06
CA ILE A 453 21.40 -1.09 19.04
C ILE A 453 21.70 -0.53 20.42
N SER A 454 22.94 -0.69 20.89
CA SER A 454 23.36 -0.30 22.23
C SER A 454 24.74 0.35 22.24
N TRP A 455 25.10 0.97 23.37
CA TRP A 455 26.38 1.64 23.57
C TRP A 455 27.05 1.09 24.81
N LYS A 456 28.40 1.03 24.83
CA LYS A 456 29.17 0.57 25.99
C LYS A 456 28.86 1.44 27.21
N GLY A 457 28.43 0.79 28.31
CA GLY A 457 28.09 1.46 29.55
C GLY A 457 26.78 2.23 29.58
N GLN A 458 25.92 1.99 28.57
CA GLN A 458 24.56 2.56 28.48
C GLN A 458 23.54 1.43 28.27
N ASP A 459 22.64 1.25 29.23
CA ASP A 459 21.64 0.20 29.20
C ASP A 459 20.29 0.69 28.62
N SER A 460 20.10 2.01 28.45
CA SER A 460 18.91 2.61 27.87
C SER A 460 19.18 4.02 27.33
N LEU A 461 18.24 4.56 26.53
CA LEU A 461 18.28 5.97 26.11
C LEU A 461 17.70 6.94 27.17
N LYS A 462 17.49 6.53 28.41
CA LYS A 462 16.95 7.40 29.46
C LYS A 462 17.72 8.73 29.60
N PRO A 463 19.08 8.75 29.66
CA PRO A 463 19.82 10.01 29.75
C PRO A 463 19.62 10.92 28.51
N VAL A 464 19.27 10.36 27.36
CA VAL A 464 18.99 11.10 26.14
C VAL A 464 17.63 11.77 26.23
N VAL A 465 16.58 10.99 26.52
CA VAL A 465 15.20 11.51 26.52
C VAL A 465 14.92 12.52 27.62
N GLU A 466 15.64 12.42 28.76
CA GLU A 466 15.57 13.40 29.85
C GLU A 466 16.13 14.79 29.48
N GLN A 467 17.01 14.86 28.45
CA GLN A 467 17.54 16.12 27.92
C GLN A 467 16.58 16.79 26.93
N GLY A 468 15.52 16.11 26.49
CA GLY A 468 14.53 16.62 25.56
C GLY A 468 14.64 16.03 24.16
N ALA A 469 14.51 16.89 23.11
CA ALA A 469 14.58 16.42 21.74
C ALA A 469 16.01 15.99 21.35
N PHE A 470 16.14 14.92 20.59
CA PHE A 470 17.40 14.34 20.13
C PHE A 470 17.33 13.92 18.67
N GLN A 471 18.48 13.70 18.07
CA GLN A 471 18.60 13.14 16.71
C GLN A 471 19.41 11.84 16.76
N VAL A 472 19.14 10.95 15.82
CA VAL A 472 19.92 9.74 15.62
C VAL A 472 20.65 9.85 14.30
N ARG A 473 21.98 9.69 14.33
CA ARG A 473 22.77 9.51 13.14
C ARG A 473 23.10 8.04 12.97
N PHE A 474 22.52 7.43 11.95
CA PHE A 474 22.85 6.06 11.54
C PHE A 474 24.03 6.06 10.58
N GLN A 475 24.93 5.12 10.75
CA GLN A 475 25.99 4.81 9.80
C GLN A 475 25.79 3.39 9.29
N LEU A 476 25.66 3.26 7.98
CA LEU A 476 25.40 2.00 7.31
C LEU A 476 26.65 1.57 6.52
N GLU A 477 26.99 0.30 6.61
CA GLU A 477 27.98 -0.34 5.74
C GLU A 477 27.36 -1.59 5.12
N ARG A 478 27.20 -1.62 3.79
CA ARG A 478 26.56 -2.73 3.03
C ARG A 478 25.25 -3.21 3.70
N ALA A 479 24.38 -2.29 4.04
CA ALA A 479 23.17 -2.55 4.79
C ALA A 479 22.00 -1.71 4.26
N THR A 480 20.77 -2.13 4.60
CA THR A 480 19.53 -1.39 4.33
C THR A 480 18.79 -1.14 5.64
N LEU A 481 18.46 0.11 5.92
CA LEU A 481 17.66 0.52 7.07
C LEU A 481 16.25 0.86 6.60
N TYR A 482 15.25 0.10 7.04
CA TYR A 482 13.85 0.27 6.70
C TYR A 482 13.12 1.19 7.67
N GLY A 483 13.48 1.11 8.95
CA GLY A 483 12.85 1.89 9.99
C GLY A 483 13.46 1.62 11.37
N PHE A 484 12.89 2.26 12.38
CA PHE A 484 13.30 2.05 13.76
C PHE A 484 12.13 2.29 14.73
N ARG A 485 12.31 1.88 15.97
CA ARG A 485 11.40 2.14 17.09
C ARG A 485 12.19 2.61 18.29
N VAL A 486 11.62 3.57 19.03
CA VAL A 486 12.11 4.01 20.33
C VAL A 486 11.08 3.60 21.37
N ILE A 487 11.30 2.46 22.02
CA ILE A 487 10.30 1.80 22.85
C ILE A 487 10.88 1.34 24.19
N ARG A 488 10.01 1.03 25.16
CA ARG A 488 10.43 0.42 26.42
C ARG A 488 10.92 -1.03 26.19
N PRO A 489 12.06 -1.45 26.81
CA PRO A 489 12.50 -2.84 26.75
C PRO A 489 11.41 -3.82 27.19
N GLY A 490 11.26 -4.91 26.48
CA GLY A 490 10.22 -5.92 26.76
C GLY A 490 8.82 -5.64 26.23
N SER A 491 8.53 -4.45 25.70
CA SER A 491 7.24 -4.15 25.05
C SER A 491 7.17 -4.61 23.59
N ALA A 492 8.23 -5.17 23.05
CA ALA A 492 8.33 -5.58 21.64
C ALA A 492 7.39 -6.75 21.25
N THR A 493 6.85 -7.46 22.23
CA THR A 493 6.02 -8.68 22.05
C THR A 493 4.51 -8.42 21.99
N ALA A 494 4.04 -7.21 22.19
CA ALA A 494 2.61 -6.89 22.36
C ALA A 494 1.93 -6.25 21.13
N LEU A 495 2.48 -6.44 19.92
CA LEU A 495 1.89 -5.93 18.67
C LEU A 495 1.44 -7.09 17.74
N PHE A 496 0.75 -8.08 18.32
CA PHE A 496 0.03 -9.11 17.56
C PHE A 496 -1.37 -9.23 18.12
#